data_3b2b424e1422b81d2012bbcca7ae6505
#
_entry.id   3b2b424e1422b81d2012bbcca7ae6505
#
_cell.length_a   1.000
_cell.length_b   1.000
_cell.length_c   1.000
_cell.angle_alpha   90.00
_cell.angle_beta   90.00
_cell.angle_gamma   90.00
#
_symmetry.space_group_name_H-M   'P 1'
#
loop_
_entity.id
_entity.type
_entity.pdbx_description
1 polymer ?
#
loop_
_entity_poly.entity_id
_entity_poly.type
_entity_poly.pdbx_seq_one_letter_code
_entity_poly.pdbx_strand_id
1 'polypeptide(L)'
;MIRQKILQQLLEWIECNLEHPISIEDIAQKSGYSRRNIQLLFRNFMHVPLGEYIRKRRLCRAAILVRLSAKSMLDIALSLHFDS
;
A
#
# COMPACT_ATOMS: atom_id res chain seq x y z
N MET A 1 -8.31 20.38 0.16
CA MET A 1 -9.06 20.03 1.37
C MET A 1 -8.23 19.12 2.26
N ILE A 2 -8.50 19.15 3.56
CA ILE A 2 -7.73 18.40 4.55
C ILE A 2 -7.74 16.89 4.27
N ARG A 3 -8.91 16.33 3.93
CA ARG A 3 -9.04 14.90 3.67
C ARG A 3 -8.23 14.44 2.46
N GLN A 4 -8.22 15.23 1.39
CA GLN A 4 -7.44 14.92 0.19
C GLN A 4 -5.94 14.97 0.47
N LYS A 5 -5.52 15.92 1.28
CA LYS A 5 -4.12 16.05 1.64
C LYS A 5 -3.66 14.86 2.50
N ILE A 6 -4.50 14.42 3.42
CA ILE A 6 -4.21 13.25 4.25
C ILE A 6 -4.14 12.00 3.39
N LEU A 7 -5.05 11.85 2.44
CA LEU A 7 -5.04 10.73 1.52
C LEU A 7 -3.76 10.71 0.70
N GLN A 8 -3.36 11.87 0.18
CA GLN A 8 -2.13 11.98 -0.61
C GLN A 8 -0.91 11.56 0.21
N GLN A 9 -0.81 12.03 1.44
CA GLN A 9 0.29 11.65 2.32
C GLN A 9 0.29 10.16 2.61
N LEU A 10 -0.90 9.59 2.79
CA LEU A 10 -1.05 8.16 3.02
C LEU A 10 -0.59 7.36 1.81
N LEU A 11 -0.98 7.78 0.60
CA LEU A 11 -0.56 7.10 -0.62
C LEU A 11 0.96 7.14 -0.79
N GLU A 12 1.57 8.28 -0.50
CA GLU A 12 3.03 8.42 -0.56
C GLU A 12 3.71 7.50 0.46
N TRP A 13 3.17 7.43 1.67
CA TRP A 13 3.74 6.55 2.71
C TRP A 13 3.63 5.08 2.29
N ILE A 14 2.50 4.68 1.70
CA ILE A 14 2.33 3.31 1.22
C ILE A 14 3.38 2.98 0.16
N GLU A 15 3.58 3.87 -0.81
CA GLU A 15 4.57 3.65 -1.86
C GLU A 15 5.97 3.48 -1.31
N CYS A 16 6.32 4.24 -0.28
CA CYS A 16 7.64 4.17 0.34
C CYS A 16 7.83 2.91 1.19
N ASN A 17 6.75 2.21 1.53
CA ASN A 17 6.79 1.08 2.45
C ASN A 17 6.29 -0.23 1.82
N LEU A 18 6.20 -0.33 0.50
CA LEU A 18 5.71 -1.53 -0.16
C LEU A 18 6.59 -2.75 0.10
N GLU A 19 7.87 -2.55 0.36
CA GLU A 19 8.81 -3.63 0.65
C GLU A 19 8.78 -4.06 2.12
N HIS A 20 7.95 -3.42 2.92
CA HIS A 20 7.81 -3.73 4.34
C HIS A 20 6.39 -4.20 4.62
N PRO A 21 6.16 -4.94 5.72
CA PRO A 21 4.79 -5.26 6.13
C PRO A 21 4.03 -3.98 6.43
N ILE A 22 2.81 -3.89 5.90
CA ILE A 22 1.94 -2.75 6.15
C ILE A 22 0.66 -3.26 6.79
N SER A 23 0.35 -2.77 8.00
CA SER A 23 -0.89 -3.10 8.67
C SER A 23 -1.79 -1.88 8.75
N ILE A 24 -3.10 -2.12 8.86
CA ILE A 24 -4.06 -1.03 9.03
C ILE A 24 -3.81 -0.30 10.35
N GLU A 25 -3.31 -1.00 11.37
CA GLU A 25 -2.96 -0.39 12.66
C GLU A 25 -1.84 0.63 12.50
N ASP A 26 -0.82 0.30 11.72
CA ASP A 26 0.29 1.22 11.47
C ASP A 26 -0.19 2.48 10.77
N ILE A 27 -1.07 2.31 9.78
CA ILE A 27 -1.62 3.43 9.02
C ILE A 27 -2.48 4.31 9.92
N ALA A 28 -3.32 3.70 10.74
CA ALA A 28 -4.18 4.44 11.65
C ALA A 28 -3.35 5.25 12.66
N GLN A 29 -2.31 4.63 13.19
CA GLN A 29 -1.43 5.29 14.15
C GLN A 29 -0.69 6.47 13.52
N LYS A 30 -0.20 6.31 12.31
CA LYS A 30 0.51 7.37 11.60
C LYS A 30 -0.39 8.54 11.25
N SER A 31 -1.61 8.25 10.82
CA SER A 31 -2.53 9.28 10.36
C SER A 31 -3.30 9.97 11.48
N GLY A 32 -3.37 9.35 12.65
CA GLY A 32 -4.21 9.85 13.75
C GLY A 32 -5.68 9.51 13.60
N TYR A 33 -6.04 8.74 12.57
CA TYR A 33 -7.41 8.30 12.36
C TYR A 33 -7.62 6.89 12.90
N SER A 34 -8.88 6.54 13.20
CA SER A 34 -9.22 5.17 13.56
C SER A 34 -9.13 4.26 12.33
N ARG A 35 -9.00 2.95 12.58
CA ARG A 35 -8.98 1.96 11.49
C ARG A 35 -10.19 2.11 10.58
N ARG A 36 -11.37 2.25 11.18
CA ARG A 36 -12.61 2.39 10.42
C ARG A 36 -12.60 3.64 9.56
N ASN A 37 -12.15 4.76 10.11
CA ASN A 37 -12.12 6.02 9.36
C ASN A 37 -11.14 5.95 8.19
N ILE A 38 -9.99 5.32 8.38
CA ILE A 38 -9.02 5.12 7.29
C ILE A 38 -9.63 4.28 6.18
N GLN A 39 -10.31 3.19 6.52
CA GLN A 39 -10.92 2.32 5.52
C GLN A 39 -12.03 3.04 4.75
N LEU A 40 -12.85 3.82 5.45
CA LEU A 40 -13.92 4.60 4.80
C LEU A 40 -13.34 5.69 3.92
N LEU A 41 -12.35 6.41 4.40
CA LEU A 41 -11.68 7.46 3.63
C LEU A 41 -11.11 6.89 2.34
N PHE A 42 -10.41 5.76 2.44
CA PHE A 42 -9.78 5.14 1.30
C PHE A 42 -10.82 4.66 0.29
N ARG A 43 -11.85 3.97 0.76
CA ARG A 43 -12.91 3.47 -0.13
C ARG A 43 -13.64 4.61 -0.82
N ASN A 44 -13.92 5.70 -0.10
CA ASN A 44 -14.65 6.83 -0.67
C ASN A 44 -13.86 7.55 -1.76
N PHE A 45 -12.54 7.67 -1.60
CA PHE A 45 -11.72 8.42 -2.55
C PHE A 45 -11.09 7.53 -3.63
N MET A 46 -10.70 6.30 -3.28
CA MET A 46 -10.02 5.42 -4.22
C MET A 46 -10.93 4.36 -4.82
N HIS A 47 -12.13 4.18 -4.25
CA HIS A 47 -13.15 3.21 -4.72
C HIS A 47 -12.69 1.77 -4.66
N VAL A 48 -11.64 1.47 -3.87
CA VAL A 48 -11.18 0.11 -3.61
C VAL A 48 -10.80 0.00 -2.14
N PRO A 49 -10.90 -1.19 -1.53
CA PRO A 49 -10.43 -1.39 -0.17
C PRO A 49 -8.92 -1.17 -0.07
N LEU A 50 -8.47 -0.70 1.09
CA LEU A 50 -7.06 -0.39 1.31
C LEU A 50 -6.15 -1.58 1.06
N GLY A 51 -6.50 -2.76 1.59
CA GLY A 51 -5.69 -3.96 1.39
C GLY A 51 -5.55 -4.35 -0.07
N GLU A 52 -6.63 -4.21 -0.84
CA GLU A 52 -6.61 -4.51 -2.26
C GLU A 52 -5.74 -3.53 -3.03
N TYR A 53 -5.78 -2.25 -2.64
CA TYR A 53 -4.92 -1.23 -3.25
C TYR A 53 -3.45 -1.57 -3.02
N ILE A 54 -3.07 -1.90 -1.80
CA ILE A 54 -1.69 -2.25 -1.47
C ILE A 54 -1.24 -3.47 -2.28
N ARG A 55 -2.09 -4.49 -2.37
CA ARG A 55 -1.79 -5.69 -3.15
C ARG A 55 -1.54 -5.35 -4.62
N LYS A 56 -2.41 -4.52 -5.22
CA LYS A 56 -2.26 -4.12 -6.62
C LYS A 56 -0.98 -3.33 -6.85
N ARG A 57 -0.62 -2.44 -5.92
CA ARG A 57 0.62 -1.69 -6.04
C ARG A 57 1.85 -2.58 -5.95
N ARG A 58 1.80 -3.58 -5.07
CA ARG A 58 2.89 -4.56 -4.97
C ARG A 58 3.04 -5.38 -6.26
N LEU A 59 1.92 -5.77 -6.85
CA LEU A 59 1.95 -6.50 -8.13
C LEU A 59 2.55 -5.64 -9.24
N CYS A 60 2.17 -4.37 -9.32
CA CYS A 60 2.73 -3.46 -10.31
C CYS A 60 4.23 -3.29 -10.13
N ARG A 61 4.69 -3.12 -8.90
CA ARG A 61 6.12 -2.98 -8.62
C ARG A 61 6.87 -4.27 -8.94
N ALA A 62 6.29 -5.42 -8.63
CA ALA A 62 6.89 -6.71 -8.97
C ALA A 62 7.05 -6.86 -10.48
N ALA A 63 6.05 -6.46 -11.25
CA ALA A 63 6.12 -6.53 -12.72
C ALA A 63 7.24 -5.65 -13.27
N ILE A 64 7.42 -4.47 -12.69
CA ILE A 64 8.51 -3.57 -13.09
C ILE A 64 9.86 -4.19 -12.75
N LEU A 65 10.01 -4.76 -11.55
CA LEU A 65 11.25 -5.39 -11.13
C LEU A 65 11.62 -6.58 -12.01
N VAL A 66 10.64 -7.38 -12.44
CA VAL A 66 10.86 -8.47 -13.36
C VAL A 66 11.42 -7.97 -14.69
N ARG A 67 10.91 -6.84 -15.15
CA ARG A 67 11.40 -6.24 -16.41
C ARG A 67 12.80 -5.67 -16.31
N LEU A 68 13.13 -5.09 -15.14
CA LEU A 68 14.38 -4.33 -14.99
C LEU A 68 15.51 -5.15 -14.40
N SER A 69 15.25 -6.34 -13.88
CA SER A 69 16.27 -7.14 -13.22
C SER A 69 16.06 -8.61 -13.53
N ALA A 70 17.09 -9.42 -13.28
CA ALA A 70 17.04 -10.86 -13.47
C ALA A 70 16.59 -11.61 -12.22
N LYS A 71 15.97 -10.91 -11.26
CA LYS A 71 15.49 -11.54 -10.04
C LYS A 71 14.36 -12.52 -10.35
N SER A 72 14.32 -13.63 -9.59
CA SER A 72 13.24 -14.59 -9.72
C SER A 72 11.94 -14.01 -9.17
N MET A 73 10.81 -14.57 -9.63
CA MET A 73 9.50 -14.15 -9.12
C MET A 73 9.38 -14.39 -7.63
N LEU A 74 9.98 -15.46 -7.13
CA LEU A 74 9.93 -15.75 -5.70
C LEU A 74 10.66 -14.69 -4.88
N ASP A 75 11.86 -14.30 -5.32
CA ASP A 75 12.64 -13.27 -4.64
C ASP A 75 11.88 -11.94 -4.60
N ILE A 76 11.26 -11.58 -5.71
CA ILE A 76 10.49 -10.34 -5.80
C ILE A 76 9.28 -10.40 -4.88
N ALA A 77 8.57 -11.52 -4.87
CA ALA A 77 7.40 -11.68 -4.00
C ALA A 77 7.78 -11.59 -2.52
N LEU A 78 8.91 -12.18 -2.15
CA LEU A 78 9.39 -12.13 -0.78
C LEU A 78 9.77 -10.71 -0.37
N SER A 79 10.44 -9.96 -1.26
CA SER A 79 10.85 -8.59 -0.96
C SER A 79 9.66 -7.64 -0.83
N LEU A 80 8.53 -7.94 -1.49
CA LEU A 80 7.33 -7.11 -1.45
C LEU A 80 6.24 -7.69 -0.52
N HIS A 81 6.54 -8.73 0.22
CA HIS A 81 5.62 -9.33 1.20
C HIS A 81 4.30 -9.80 0.58
N PHE A 82 4.40 -10.57 -0.51
CA PHE A 82 3.23 -11.18 -1.14
C PHE A 82 2.85 -12.52 -0.51
N ASP A 83 3.06 -12.66 0.74
CA ASP A 83 2.70 -13.88 1.44
C ASP A 83 1.26 -13.77 1.93
N SER A 84 0.36 -14.18 1.14
CA SER A 84 -1.07 -14.21 1.48
C SER A 84 -1.54 -13.05 2.35
#